data_861c51dee70db38599ce662d499e86e0
#
_entry.id   861c51dee70db38599ce662d499e86e0
#
_cell.length_a   1.000
_cell.length_b   1.000
_cell.length_c   1.000
_cell.angle_alpha   90.00
_cell.angle_beta   90.00
_cell.angle_gamma   90.00
#
_symmetry.space_group_name_H-M   'P 1'
#
loop_
_entity.id
_entity.type
_entity.pdbx_description
1 polymer ?
#
loop_
_entity_poly.entity_id
_entity_poly.type
_entity_poly.pdbx_seq_one_letter_code
_entity_poly.pdbx_strand_id
1 'polypeptide(L)'
;MKKIIDCLKEKMTEGFVAAGYDEKYAMVSVSNRPDLCQYQCNGAMAAAKEYKKAPIQIANDVVEKLSEDAAFEKIEAVNPGFINIIVSGELLAANAEQMDKEERFGVEIPEKPKTIVIDYGGPNVAKPLHVGHLRSAVIGESVKRICRFMGNKVIGDVHLGDWGLQIGLIITELKKRQPDLPYFDESFTGEYPKEAPFTISDLEEIYPYASGYSKEHEDYLKEAQGATALLQDGNRGYRALWEHVLNVSIADLKKNYDKLDVHFDLWKKESDVQEYIPDMVSKLKEDGFAYESEGALVVDVTEETDKKEIPPCIIVKSNGATLYATTDLATIVEREKLFEPDQIIYLADKRQSLHFTQVFRVAKKSGIAKAGTELDFIGFGTMNGKDGKPFKTRDGGVLRLQALREQINDEVYKKMMENRDYGEEEAREISAKVGLAALKYGDLSNQASKDYIFDIERFASFEGNTGPYILYTIVRIKSLLAKYKEQGGVLNEDTKLLAPANESETGVYLTLSRFADMMETAYKELAPHKICQYIYELSESFNHFYHETKILLEEDEKRKASYIKLLSLVQKVLESCIDLLGFEAPDKM
;
A
#
# COMPACT_ATOMS: atom_id res chain seq x y z
N MET A 1 -19.86 -11.63 -8.99
CA MET A 1 -20.12 -11.26 -10.42
C MET A 1 -19.15 -11.99 -11.33
N LYS A 2 -19.60 -12.46 -12.49
CA LYS A 2 -18.68 -13.08 -13.47
C LYS A 2 -17.95 -12.00 -14.26
N LYS A 3 -16.64 -12.09 -14.33
CA LYS A 3 -15.81 -11.15 -15.09
C LYS A 3 -16.01 -11.34 -16.59
N ILE A 4 -15.85 -10.29 -17.38
CA ILE A 4 -15.96 -10.40 -18.85
C ILE A 4 -14.97 -11.43 -19.41
N ILE A 5 -13.73 -11.43 -18.94
CA ILE A 5 -12.72 -12.37 -19.40
C ILE A 5 -13.11 -13.82 -19.14
N ASP A 6 -13.75 -14.12 -17.99
CA ASP A 6 -14.21 -15.48 -17.68
C ASP A 6 -15.43 -15.87 -18.55
N CYS A 7 -16.33 -14.92 -18.82
CA CYS A 7 -17.42 -15.13 -19.76
C CYS A 7 -16.89 -15.46 -21.16
N LEU A 8 -15.92 -14.68 -21.66
CA LEU A 8 -15.30 -14.92 -22.96
C LEU A 8 -14.53 -16.26 -23.01
N LYS A 9 -13.86 -16.63 -21.92
CA LYS A 9 -13.17 -17.92 -21.81
C LYS A 9 -14.13 -19.10 -21.91
N GLU A 10 -15.29 -19.03 -21.24
CA GLU A 10 -16.33 -20.06 -21.38
C GLU A 10 -16.86 -20.15 -22.82
N LYS A 11 -17.18 -18.99 -23.43
CA LYS A 11 -17.59 -18.98 -24.84
C LYS A 11 -16.54 -19.57 -25.78
N MET A 12 -15.28 -19.22 -25.57
CA MET A 12 -14.19 -19.81 -26.33
C MET A 12 -14.07 -21.32 -26.08
N THR A 13 -14.28 -21.78 -24.83
CA THR A 13 -14.35 -23.22 -24.51
C THR A 13 -15.45 -23.92 -25.29
N GLU A 14 -16.69 -23.36 -25.28
CA GLU A 14 -17.81 -23.85 -26.08
C GLU A 14 -17.43 -23.95 -27.57
N GLY A 15 -16.78 -22.91 -28.11
CA GLY A 15 -16.38 -22.84 -29.52
C GLY A 15 -15.31 -23.89 -29.89
N PHE A 16 -14.25 -24.06 -29.07
CA PHE A 16 -13.23 -25.06 -29.30
C PHE A 16 -13.81 -26.47 -29.24
N VAL A 17 -14.62 -26.78 -28.23
CA VAL A 17 -15.27 -28.10 -28.11
C VAL A 17 -16.23 -28.38 -29.28
N ALA A 18 -17.05 -27.41 -29.65
CA ALA A 18 -17.97 -27.54 -30.80
C ALA A 18 -17.25 -27.72 -32.13
N ALA A 19 -16.03 -27.17 -32.27
CA ALA A 19 -15.17 -27.38 -33.44
C ALA A 19 -14.36 -28.68 -33.39
N GLY A 20 -14.46 -29.47 -32.30
CA GLY A 20 -13.76 -30.74 -32.11
C GLY A 20 -12.34 -30.62 -31.56
N TYR A 21 -12.04 -29.53 -30.86
CA TYR A 21 -10.75 -29.27 -30.23
C TYR A 21 -10.85 -29.34 -28.71
N ASP A 22 -9.74 -29.54 -28.03
CA ASP A 22 -9.63 -29.63 -26.58
C ASP A 22 -9.84 -28.25 -25.93
N GLU A 23 -10.63 -28.19 -24.86
CA GLU A 23 -10.97 -26.98 -24.10
C GLU A 23 -9.74 -26.26 -23.51
N LYS A 24 -8.63 -26.96 -23.26
CA LYS A 24 -7.39 -26.37 -22.74
C LYS A 24 -6.83 -25.25 -23.62
N TYR A 25 -7.25 -25.18 -24.90
CA TYR A 25 -6.83 -24.14 -25.83
C TYR A 25 -7.67 -22.87 -25.79
N ALA A 26 -8.75 -22.82 -25.02
CA ALA A 26 -9.61 -21.65 -24.87
C ALA A 26 -8.96 -20.56 -23.98
N MET A 27 -7.73 -20.14 -24.31
CA MET A 27 -6.97 -19.15 -23.55
C MET A 27 -7.25 -17.75 -24.05
N VAL A 28 -8.05 -16.99 -23.31
CA VAL A 28 -8.37 -15.58 -23.60
C VAL A 28 -7.51 -14.66 -22.75
N SER A 29 -7.01 -13.60 -23.35
CA SER A 29 -6.27 -12.53 -22.70
C SER A 29 -6.72 -11.16 -23.23
N VAL A 30 -6.47 -10.10 -22.45
CA VAL A 30 -6.61 -8.72 -22.95
C VAL A 30 -5.63 -8.52 -24.09
N SER A 31 -6.07 -7.89 -25.18
CA SER A 31 -5.23 -7.68 -26.35
C SER A 31 -4.10 -6.67 -26.06
N ASN A 32 -2.91 -6.97 -26.56
CA ASN A 32 -1.78 -6.03 -26.60
C ASN A 32 -1.92 -4.99 -27.74
N ARG A 33 -2.93 -5.15 -28.60
CA ARG A 33 -3.23 -4.28 -29.75
C ARG A 33 -4.68 -3.80 -29.65
N PRO A 34 -4.99 -2.86 -28.72
CA PRO A 34 -6.34 -2.36 -28.50
C PRO A 34 -6.91 -1.66 -29.75
N ASP A 35 -6.05 -1.24 -30.66
CA ASP A 35 -6.40 -0.71 -31.98
C ASP A 35 -7.02 -1.75 -32.93
N LEU A 36 -6.83 -3.06 -32.66
CA LEU A 36 -7.33 -4.16 -33.48
C LEU A 36 -8.46 -4.93 -32.80
N CYS A 37 -8.37 -5.17 -31.51
CA CYS A 37 -9.36 -5.91 -30.74
C CYS A 37 -9.19 -5.67 -29.24
N GLN A 38 -10.25 -5.94 -28.48
CA GLN A 38 -10.26 -5.77 -27.03
C GLN A 38 -9.66 -6.98 -26.30
N TYR A 39 -9.97 -8.18 -26.77
CA TYR A 39 -9.45 -9.45 -26.24
C TYR A 39 -8.95 -10.32 -27.38
N GLN A 40 -8.11 -11.29 -27.05
CA GLN A 40 -7.53 -12.20 -28.03
C GLN A 40 -7.40 -13.61 -27.46
N CYS A 41 -7.69 -14.62 -28.28
CA CYS A 41 -7.37 -16.01 -27.97
C CYS A 41 -6.26 -16.53 -28.89
N ASN A 42 -5.22 -17.09 -28.30
CA ASN A 42 -4.03 -17.59 -28.99
C ASN A 42 -4.00 -19.13 -29.07
N GLY A 43 -5.06 -19.80 -28.60
CA GLY A 43 -5.13 -21.25 -28.46
C GLY A 43 -4.98 -22.04 -29.75
N ALA A 44 -5.44 -21.49 -30.87
CA ALA A 44 -5.32 -22.18 -32.18
C ALA A 44 -3.84 -22.41 -32.59
N MET A 45 -2.94 -21.49 -32.21
CA MET A 45 -1.51 -21.66 -32.44
C MET A 45 -0.93 -22.80 -31.59
N ALA A 46 -1.35 -22.93 -30.34
CA ALA A 46 -0.93 -24.00 -29.45
C ALA A 46 -1.49 -25.37 -29.89
N ALA A 47 -2.74 -25.41 -30.40
CA ALA A 47 -3.42 -26.60 -30.86
C ALA A 47 -2.85 -27.17 -32.20
N ALA A 48 -2.28 -26.33 -33.02
CA ALA A 48 -1.85 -26.68 -34.39
C ALA A 48 -0.98 -27.93 -34.48
N LYS A 49 -0.04 -28.10 -33.55
CA LYS A 49 0.87 -29.27 -33.51
C LYS A 49 0.13 -30.55 -33.16
N GLU A 50 -0.79 -30.52 -32.22
CA GLU A 50 -1.55 -31.69 -31.76
C GLU A 50 -2.53 -32.15 -32.82
N TYR A 51 -3.25 -31.23 -33.46
CA TYR A 51 -4.25 -31.54 -34.47
C TYR A 51 -3.71 -31.61 -35.92
N LYS A 52 -2.40 -31.35 -36.12
CA LYS A 52 -1.75 -31.33 -37.43
C LYS A 52 -2.49 -30.50 -38.48
N LYS A 53 -3.05 -29.37 -38.03
CA LYS A 53 -3.74 -28.38 -38.86
C LYS A 53 -3.03 -27.03 -38.80
N ALA A 54 -3.17 -26.23 -39.86
CA ALA A 54 -2.68 -24.85 -39.80
C ALA A 54 -3.44 -24.05 -38.70
N PRO A 55 -2.76 -23.23 -37.89
CA PRO A 55 -3.40 -22.49 -36.81
C PRO A 55 -4.59 -21.66 -37.29
N ILE A 56 -4.48 -21.02 -38.45
CA ILE A 56 -5.57 -20.19 -39.01
C ILE A 56 -6.82 -21.03 -39.36
N GLN A 57 -6.65 -22.29 -39.75
CA GLN A 57 -7.78 -23.18 -40.01
C GLN A 57 -8.52 -23.53 -38.72
N ILE A 58 -7.77 -23.84 -37.64
CA ILE A 58 -8.35 -24.08 -36.32
C ILE A 58 -9.08 -22.83 -35.82
N ALA A 59 -8.47 -21.66 -35.97
CA ALA A 59 -9.10 -20.39 -35.59
C ALA A 59 -10.40 -20.14 -36.36
N ASN A 60 -10.42 -20.40 -37.68
CA ASN A 60 -11.64 -20.27 -38.49
C ASN A 60 -12.71 -21.29 -38.08
N ASP A 61 -12.36 -22.56 -37.82
CA ASP A 61 -13.32 -23.56 -37.35
C ASP A 61 -14.00 -23.14 -36.04
N VAL A 62 -13.26 -22.54 -35.10
CA VAL A 62 -13.78 -22.03 -33.83
C VAL A 62 -14.66 -20.80 -34.02
N VAL A 63 -14.19 -19.84 -34.83
CA VAL A 63 -14.94 -18.62 -35.14
C VAL A 63 -16.29 -18.93 -35.81
N GLU A 64 -16.34 -19.91 -36.73
CA GLU A 64 -17.57 -20.36 -37.35
C GLU A 64 -18.63 -20.81 -36.33
N LYS A 65 -18.21 -21.47 -35.23
CA LYS A 65 -19.13 -21.93 -34.18
C LYS A 65 -19.63 -20.80 -33.25
N LEU A 66 -18.93 -19.66 -33.20
CA LEU A 66 -19.20 -18.55 -32.30
C LEU A 66 -19.72 -17.29 -33.02
N SER A 67 -19.80 -17.29 -34.36
CA SER A 67 -20.12 -16.11 -35.16
C SER A 67 -21.47 -15.48 -34.87
N GLU A 68 -22.44 -16.24 -34.34
CA GLU A 68 -23.80 -15.79 -34.01
C GLU A 68 -24.00 -15.60 -32.48
N ASP A 69 -22.97 -15.78 -31.66
CA ASP A 69 -23.09 -15.63 -30.21
C ASP A 69 -23.18 -14.16 -29.82
N ALA A 70 -24.21 -13.80 -29.08
CA ALA A 70 -24.51 -12.42 -28.65
C ALA A 70 -23.48 -11.78 -27.73
N ALA A 71 -22.50 -12.54 -27.21
CA ALA A 71 -21.40 -12.01 -26.43
C ALA A 71 -20.41 -11.19 -27.27
N PHE A 72 -20.39 -11.40 -28.58
CA PHE A 72 -19.45 -10.77 -29.49
C PHE A 72 -20.15 -9.74 -30.40
N GLU A 73 -19.61 -8.54 -30.44
CA GLU A 73 -19.89 -7.60 -31.53
C GLU A 73 -19.16 -8.06 -32.80
N LYS A 74 -17.90 -8.51 -32.61
CA LYS A 74 -17.08 -9.08 -33.68
C LYS A 74 -16.16 -10.14 -33.13
N ILE A 75 -16.07 -11.27 -33.83
CA ILE A 75 -15.08 -12.31 -33.60
C ILE A 75 -14.49 -12.71 -34.96
N GLU A 76 -13.16 -12.70 -35.08
CA GLU A 76 -12.49 -12.99 -36.33
C GLU A 76 -11.18 -13.74 -36.16
N ALA A 77 -10.90 -14.65 -37.08
CA ALA A 77 -9.61 -15.33 -37.16
C ALA A 77 -8.61 -14.51 -37.99
N VAL A 78 -7.43 -14.28 -37.43
CA VAL A 78 -6.36 -13.46 -38.02
C VAL A 78 -5.06 -14.26 -38.08
N ASN A 79 -4.34 -14.13 -39.19
CA ASN A 79 -3.06 -14.83 -39.34
C ASN A 79 -2.07 -14.47 -38.23
N PRO A 80 -1.27 -15.47 -37.74
CA PRO A 80 -1.19 -16.87 -38.18
C PRO A 80 -2.21 -17.82 -37.53
N GLY A 81 -3.10 -17.36 -36.64
CA GLY A 81 -4.08 -18.17 -35.92
C GLY A 81 -4.56 -17.50 -34.63
N PHE A 82 -4.53 -16.18 -34.60
CA PHE A 82 -5.17 -15.39 -33.52
C PHE A 82 -6.69 -15.34 -33.74
N ILE A 83 -7.45 -15.38 -32.66
CA ILE A 83 -8.87 -15.06 -32.67
C ILE A 83 -9.02 -13.73 -31.95
N ASN A 84 -9.33 -12.68 -32.71
CA ASN A 84 -9.59 -11.34 -32.20
C ASN A 84 -11.05 -11.20 -31.79
N ILE A 85 -11.30 -10.57 -30.64
CA ILE A 85 -12.61 -10.47 -30.02
C ILE A 85 -12.91 -9.00 -29.71
N ILE A 86 -14.07 -8.52 -30.18
CA ILE A 86 -14.73 -7.29 -29.76
C ILE A 86 -16.00 -7.72 -29.03
N VAL A 87 -16.14 -7.29 -27.78
CA VAL A 87 -17.26 -7.64 -26.89
C VAL A 87 -18.50 -6.84 -27.27
N SER A 88 -19.69 -7.47 -27.23
CA SER A 88 -20.94 -6.77 -27.51
C SER A 88 -21.23 -5.66 -26.48
N GLY A 89 -21.83 -4.57 -26.96
CA GLY A 89 -22.23 -3.46 -26.11
C GLY A 89 -23.21 -3.87 -25.02
N GLU A 90 -24.10 -4.84 -25.32
CA GLU A 90 -25.07 -5.39 -24.38
C GLU A 90 -24.39 -6.14 -23.23
N LEU A 91 -23.34 -6.92 -23.53
CA LEU A 91 -22.57 -7.62 -22.49
C LEU A 91 -21.81 -6.62 -21.59
N LEU A 92 -21.25 -5.57 -22.18
CA LEU A 92 -20.58 -4.50 -21.42
C LEU A 92 -21.58 -3.78 -20.50
N ALA A 93 -22.75 -3.39 -21.01
CA ALA A 93 -23.78 -2.73 -20.21
C ALA A 93 -24.32 -3.62 -19.08
N ALA A 94 -24.56 -4.90 -19.37
CA ALA A 94 -25.01 -5.87 -18.37
C ALA A 94 -23.96 -6.08 -17.26
N ASN A 95 -22.68 -6.14 -17.62
CA ASN A 95 -21.57 -6.25 -16.66
C ASN A 95 -21.52 -5.01 -15.74
N ALA A 96 -21.56 -3.79 -16.31
CA ALA A 96 -21.56 -2.56 -15.53
C ALA A 96 -22.82 -2.40 -14.65
N GLU A 97 -23.98 -2.83 -15.14
CA GLU A 97 -25.22 -2.85 -14.37
C GLU A 97 -25.12 -3.78 -13.15
N GLN A 98 -24.43 -4.89 -13.28
CA GLN A 98 -24.17 -5.81 -12.17
C GLN A 98 -23.13 -5.23 -11.19
N MET A 99 -22.06 -4.60 -11.70
CA MET A 99 -21.08 -3.89 -10.85
C MET A 99 -21.75 -2.84 -9.97
N ASP A 100 -22.68 -2.04 -10.52
CA ASP A 100 -23.36 -0.97 -9.77
C ASP A 100 -24.23 -1.50 -8.60
N LYS A 101 -24.66 -2.75 -8.66
CA LYS A 101 -25.46 -3.41 -7.62
C LYS A 101 -24.64 -4.07 -6.53
N GLU A 102 -23.37 -4.32 -6.77
CA GLU A 102 -22.50 -5.03 -5.85
C GLU A 102 -21.62 -4.05 -5.06
N GLU A 103 -21.60 -4.16 -3.73
CA GLU A 103 -20.86 -3.28 -2.82
C GLU A 103 -19.37 -3.15 -3.18
N ARG A 104 -18.77 -4.24 -3.74
CA ARG A 104 -17.36 -4.30 -4.12
C ARG A 104 -17.16 -4.43 -5.63
N PHE A 105 -18.11 -3.96 -6.41
CA PHE A 105 -18.03 -3.87 -7.88
C PHE A 105 -17.59 -5.19 -8.55
N GLY A 106 -18.04 -6.33 -8.02
CA GLY A 106 -17.78 -7.64 -8.59
C GLY A 106 -16.54 -8.36 -8.08
N VAL A 107 -15.83 -7.80 -7.11
CA VAL A 107 -14.74 -8.49 -6.42
C VAL A 107 -15.29 -9.62 -5.54
N GLU A 108 -14.79 -10.82 -5.76
CA GLU A 108 -15.17 -11.99 -4.96
C GLU A 108 -14.47 -11.99 -3.60
N ILE A 109 -15.25 -12.29 -2.55
CA ILE A 109 -14.73 -12.43 -1.19
C ILE A 109 -14.41 -13.90 -0.94
N PRO A 110 -13.26 -14.23 -0.31
CA PRO A 110 -12.93 -15.59 0.03
C PRO A 110 -13.93 -16.16 1.08
N GLU A 111 -14.34 -17.40 0.90
CA GLU A 111 -15.21 -18.10 1.86
C GLU A 111 -14.58 -18.18 3.27
N LYS A 112 -13.26 -18.25 3.32
CA LYS A 112 -12.46 -18.27 4.56
C LYS A 112 -11.50 -17.09 4.55
N PRO A 113 -11.86 -15.97 5.21
CA PRO A 113 -10.98 -14.83 5.35
C PRO A 113 -9.69 -15.21 6.08
N LYS A 114 -8.55 -14.77 5.55
CA LYS A 114 -7.25 -14.86 6.23
C LYS A 114 -7.19 -13.85 7.38
N THR A 115 -6.47 -14.21 8.46
CA THR A 115 -6.00 -13.26 9.47
C THR A 115 -4.60 -12.78 9.03
N ILE A 116 -4.47 -11.51 8.71
CA ILE A 116 -3.23 -10.90 8.20
C ILE A 116 -2.75 -9.85 9.21
N VAL A 117 -1.50 -9.96 9.65
CA VAL A 117 -0.82 -8.91 10.44
C VAL A 117 0.13 -8.15 9.53
N ILE A 118 0.04 -6.83 9.51
CA ILE A 118 0.93 -5.97 8.71
C ILE A 118 1.72 -5.08 9.65
N ASP A 119 3.04 -5.20 9.62
CA ASP A 119 4.01 -4.39 10.35
C ASP A 119 4.53 -3.28 9.45
N TYR A 120 4.21 -2.03 9.78
CA TYR A 120 4.59 -0.89 8.96
C TYR A 120 4.66 0.41 9.77
N GLY A 121 5.40 1.40 9.27
CA GLY A 121 5.44 2.74 9.82
C GLY A 121 6.16 2.88 11.16
N GLY A 122 6.87 1.84 11.65
CA GLY A 122 7.50 1.80 12.96
C GLY A 122 8.75 2.70 13.08
N PRO A 123 8.63 3.94 13.58
CA PRO A 123 9.79 4.78 13.85
C PRO A 123 10.37 4.48 15.24
N ASN A 124 11.62 4.88 15.45
CA ASN A 124 12.14 4.98 16.80
C ASN A 124 11.48 6.14 17.55
N VAL A 125 11.15 5.94 18.81
CA VAL A 125 10.65 7.02 19.69
C VAL A 125 11.70 8.14 19.85
N ALA A 126 11.26 9.29 20.31
CA ALA A 126 12.09 10.50 20.47
C ALA A 126 12.71 11.05 19.17
N LYS A 127 12.19 10.63 18.02
CA LYS A 127 12.57 11.18 16.72
C LYS A 127 11.33 11.68 16.00
N PRO A 128 11.40 12.86 15.36
CA PRO A 128 10.30 13.31 14.52
C PRO A 128 10.17 12.41 13.29
N LEU A 129 8.95 12.27 12.78
CA LEU A 129 8.75 11.66 11.50
C LEU A 129 9.42 12.51 10.40
N HIS A 130 10.22 11.86 9.60
CA HIS A 130 10.88 12.45 8.45
C HIS A 130 10.45 11.74 7.16
N VAL A 131 10.81 12.30 6.02
CA VAL A 131 10.44 11.77 4.70
C VAL A 131 10.78 10.30 4.49
N GLY A 132 11.80 9.76 5.18
CA GLY A 132 12.14 8.34 5.14
C GLY A 132 11.10 7.41 5.78
N HIS A 133 10.22 7.94 6.66
CA HIS A 133 9.13 7.16 7.25
C HIS A 133 7.85 7.18 6.40
N LEU A 134 7.74 8.14 5.45
CA LEU A 134 6.55 8.31 4.62
C LEU A 134 6.18 7.03 3.87
N ARG A 135 7.14 6.46 3.17
CA ARG A 135 6.90 5.31 2.29
C ARG A 135 6.37 4.10 3.05
N SER A 136 6.98 3.78 4.21
CA SER A 136 6.49 2.69 5.06
C SER A 136 5.04 2.92 5.47
N ALA A 137 4.71 4.11 5.96
CA ALA A 137 3.38 4.45 6.43
C ALA A 137 2.32 4.40 5.31
N VAL A 138 2.61 5.04 4.17
CA VAL A 138 1.64 5.21 3.07
C VAL A 138 1.41 3.89 2.34
N ILE A 139 2.47 3.15 2.03
CA ILE A 139 2.35 1.84 1.36
C ILE A 139 1.66 0.83 2.28
N GLY A 140 2.06 0.77 3.57
CA GLY A 140 1.48 -0.17 4.52
C GLY A 140 -0.01 0.08 4.77
N GLU A 141 -0.41 1.34 4.92
CA GLU A 141 -1.82 1.71 5.04
C GLU A 141 -2.64 1.29 3.82
N SER A 142 -2.12 1.55 2.62
CA SER A 142 -2.80 1.14 1.39
C SER A 142 -2.89 -0.39 1.26
N VAL A 143 -1.82 -1.13 1.53
CA VAL A 143 -1.83 -2.61 1.53
C VAL A 143 -2.83 -3.15 2.55
N LYS A 144 -2.90 -2.56 3.75
CA LYS A 144 -3.90 -2.90 4.77
C LYS A 144 -5.34 -2.73 4.25
N ARG A 145 -5.64 -1.58 3.63
CA ARG A 145 -6.97 -1.28 3.07
C ARG A 145 -7.30 -2.23 1.91
N ILE A 146 -6.35 -2.52 1.02
CA ILE A 146 -6.52 -3.51 -0.06
C ILE A 146 -6.87 -4.88 0.53
N CYS A 147 -6.10 -5.37 1.50
CA CYS A 147 -6.35 -6.68 2.11
C CYS A 147 -7.73 -6.75 2.80
N ARG A 148 -8.18 -5.66 3.44
CA ARG A 148 -9.53 -5.55 4.04
C ARG A 148 -10.62 -5.52 2.98
N PHE A 149 -10.42 -4.77 1.90
CA PHE A 149 -11.35 -4.71 0.78
C PHE A 149 -11.56 -6.09 0.15
N MET A 150 -10.51 -6.90 0.09
CA MET A 150 -10.56 -8.29 -0.36
C MET A 150 -11.18 -9.27 0.65
N GLY A 151 -11.76 -8.77 1.75
CA GLY A 151 -12.52 -9.55 2.71
C GLY A 151 -11.72 -10.23 3.81
N ASN A 152 -10.44 -9.90 3.99
CA ASN A 152 -9.61 -10.47 5.05
C ASN A 152 -9.73 -9.69 6.37
N LYS A 153 -9.46 -10.38 7.49
CA LYS A 153 -9.25 -9.76 8.79
C LYS A 153 -7.82 -9.25 8.87
N VAL A 154 -7.64 -7.94 8.92
CA VAL A 154 -6.30 -7.33 8.87
C VAL A 154 -6.04 -6.51 10.13
N ILE A 155 -4.87 -6.72 10.70
CA ILE A 155 -4.35 -6.04 11.89
C ILE A 155 -3.13 -5.24 11.46
N GLY A 156 -3.23 -3.92 11.48
CA GLY A 156 -2.11 -3.02 11.23
C GLY A 156 -1.37 -2.71 12.52
N ASP A 157 -0.11 -3.05 12.60
CA ASP A 157 0.74 -2.84 13.77
C ASP A 157 1.84 -1.82 13.45
N VAL A 158 1.97 -0.80 14.30
CA VAL A 158 3.16 0.05 14.33
C VAL A 158 4.09 -0.44 15.43
N HIS A 159 5.25 -0.97 15.05
CA HIS A 159 6.22 -1.51 16.00
C HIS A 159 7.31 -0.48 16.28
N LEU A 160 7.26 0.16 17.47
CA LEU A 160 8.13 1.28 17.82
C LEU A 160 9.47 0.78 18.39
N GLY A 161 10.57 1.41 17.94
CA GLY A 161 11.88 1.23 18.54
C GLY A 161 12.00 2.07 19.82
N ASP A 162 11.96 1.43 21.00
CA ASP A 162 11.92 2.11 22.29
C ASP A 162 12.88 1.55 23.33
N TRP A 163 13.70 0.55 22.98
CA TRP A 163 14.43 -0.25 23.97
C TRP A 163 15.95 -0.21 23.85
N GLY A 164 16.48 0.54 22.90
CA GLY A 164 17.90 0.56 22.56
C GLY A 164 18.69 1.73 23.15
N LEU A 165 19.95 1.84 22.73
CA LEU A 165 20.91 2.87 23.10
C LEU A 165 20.36 4.31 22.96
N GLN A 166 19.43 4.54 22.07
CA GLN A 166 18.80 5.86 21.88
C GLN A 166 18.19 6.41 23.17
N ILE A 167 17.54 5.55 23.98
CA ILE A 167 16.96 5.96 25.26
C ILE A 167 18.06 6.27 26.27
N GLY A 168 19.10 5.46 26.33
CA GLY A 168 20.26 5.75 27.17
C GLY A 168 20.95 7.07 26.85
N LEU A 169 21.05 7.40 25.54
CA LEU A 169 21.58 8.70 25.10
C LEU A 169 20.73 9.87 25.57
N ILE A 170 19.39 9.75 25.49
CA ILE A 170 18.45 10.77 25.96
C ILE A 170 18.56 10.93 27.48
N ILE A 171 18.56 9.83 28.24
CA ILE A 171 18.68 9.85 29.70
C ILE A 171 20.00 10.51 30.11
N THR A 172 21.12 10.15 29.46
CA THR A 172 22.44 10.71 29.75
C THR A 172 22.49 12.21 29.49
N GLU A 173 21.98 12.66 28.35
CA GLU A 173 21.98 14.08 28.03
C GLU A 173 21.05 14.87 28.95
N LEU A 174 19.89 14.32 29.25
CA LEU A 174 18.93 14.95 30.17
C LEU A 174 19.52 15.09 31.58
N LYS A 175 20.24 14.07 32.06
CA LYS A 175 20.95 14.12 33.34
C LYS A 175 22.00 15.23 33.38
N LYS A 176 22.70 15.49 32.29
CA LYS A 176 23.69 16.57 32.18
C LYS A 176 23.05 17.95 32.13
N ARG A 177 21.93 18.09 31.45
CA ARG A 177 21.19 19.37 31.32
C ARG A 177 20.37 19.71 32.56
N GLN A 178 19.81 18.71 33.22
CA GLN A 178 18.87 18.85 34.35
C GLN A 178 19.18 17.83 35.45
N PRO A 179 20.33 17.95 36.13
CA PRO A 179 20.81 16.94 37.11
C PRO A 179 19.93 16.85 38.37
N ASP A 180 19.18 17.90 38.65
CA ASP A 180 18.35 18.01 39.87
C ASP A 180 16.97 17.36 39.73
N LEU A 181 16.67 16.75 38.60
CA LEU A 181 15.41 16.04 38.40
C LEU A 181 15.32 14.80 39.32
N PRO A 182 14.16 14.51 39.92
CA PRO A 182 14.02 13.40 40.89
C PRO A 182 14.28 12.03 40.28
N TYR A 183 14.29 11.91 38.98
CA TYR A 183 14.58 10.67 38.25
C TYR A 183 16.04 10.21 38.39
N PHE A 184 16.95 11.12 38.76
CA PHE A 184 18.39 10.87 38.90
C PHE A 184 18.82 10.74 40.37
N ASP A 185 17.91 10.95 41.32
CA ASP A 185 18.14 10.77 42.75
C ASP A 185 17.77 9.33 43.14
N GLU A 186 18.80 8.51 43.43
CA GLU A 186 18.64 7.12 43.86
C GLU A 186 17.90 7.00 45.19
N SER A 187 17.91 8.06 46.02
CA SER A 187 17.21 8.11 47.32
C SER A 187 15.74 8.50 47.22
N PHE A 188 15.29 8.93 46.03
CA PHE A 188 13.92 9.38 45.83
C PHE A 188 12.94 8.21 45.90
N THR A 189 12.05 8.25 46.90
CA THR A 189 11.03 7.20 47.13
C THR A 189 9.60 7.67 46.82
N GLY A 190 9.41 8.96 46.49
CA GLY A 190 8.13 9.56 46.17
C GLY A 190 7.53 9.10 44.83
N GLU A 191 6.37 9.60 44.47
CA GLU A 191 5.81 9.47 43.14
C GLU A 191 6.50 10.45 42.20
N TYR A 192 6.87 9.99 40.99
CA TYR A 192 7.44 10.86 39.97
C TYR A 192 6.37 11.81 39.41
N PRO A 193 6.77 13.01 38.93
CA PRO A 193 5.85 13.94 38.28
C PRO A 193 5.07 13.29 37.15
N LYS A 194 3.78 13.60 37.02
CA LYS A 194 2.94 13.10 35.92
C LYS A 194 3.24 13.76 34.59
N GLU A 195 3.72 15.00 34.65
CA GLU A 195 4.09 15.77 33.45
C GLU A 195 5.55 15.46 33.08
N ALA A 196 5.79 15.27 31.77
CA ALA A 196 7.11 15.05 31.25
C ALA A 196 7.99 16.30 31.49
N PRO A 197 9.28 16.13 31.89
CA PRO A 197 10.20 17.26 32.07
C PRO A 197 10.71 17.83 30.73
N PHE A 198 10.17 17.40 29.62
CA PHE A 198 10.53 17.79 28.25
C PHE A 198 9.34 17.69 27.31
N THR A 199 9.43 18.40 26.21
CA THR A 199 8.51 18.34 25.06
C THR A 199 9.10 17.49 23.93
N ILE A 200 8.31 17.21 22.87
CA ILE A 200 8.86 16.56 21.69
C ILE A 200 9.95 17.41 21.02
N SER A 201 9.85 18.73 21.03
CA SER A 201 10.87 19.63 20.50
C SER A 201 12.18 19.54 21.27
N ASP A 202 12.14 19.36 22.60
CA ASP A 202 13.33 19.16 23.40
C ASP A 202 13.99 17.81 23.05
N LEU A 203 13.22 16.74 22.85
CA LEU A 203 13.75 15.43 22.43
C LEU A 203 14.38 15.49 21.04
N GLU A 204 13.83 16.30 20.15
CA GLU A 204 14.36 16.54 18.79
C GLU A 204 15.71 17.27 18.81
N GLU A 205 16.03 18.00 19.86
CA GLU A 205 17.33 18.61 20.08
C GLU A 205 18.30 17.67 20.82
N ILE A 206 17.81 17.09 21.93
CA ILE A 206 18.58 16.22 22.83
C ILE A 206 19.16 15.01 22.09
N TYR A 207 18.34 14.27 21.36
CA TYR A 207 18.79 13.02 20.76
C TYR A 207 19.86 13.21 19.66
N PRO A 208 19.69 14.10 18.66
CA PRO A 208 20.74 14.33 17.65
C PRO A 208 22.05 14.82 18.25
N TYR A 209 21.97 15.71 19.25
CA TYR A 209 23.14 16.18 19.97
C TYR A 209 23.86 15.01 20.67
N ALA A 210 23.17 14.25 21.50
CA ALA A 210 23.71 13.12 22.23
C ALA A 210 24.29 12.06 21.30
N SER A 211 23.58 11.75 20.22
CA SER A 211 24.03 10.79 19.19
C SER A 211 25.26 11.27 18.43
N GLY A 212 25.36 12.57 18.13
CA GLY A 212 26.55 13.16 17.51
C GLY A 212 27.75 13.15 18.46
N TYR A 213 27.51 13.64 19.67
CA TYR A 213 28.54 13.75 20.69
C TYR A 213 29.15 12.38 21.10
N SER A 214 28.31 11.35 21.22
CA SER A 214 28.74 10.00 21.58
C SER A 214 29.68 9.35 20.56
N LYS A 215 29.68 9.78 19.29
CA LYS A 215 30.60 9.25 18.25
C LYS A 215 32.04 9.72 18.42
N GLU A 216 32.21 10.88 19.03
CA GLU A 216 33.52 11.52 19.23
C GLU A 216 34.04 11.35 20.69
N HIS A 217 33.15 10.90 21.62
CA HIS A 217 33.43 10.83 23.04
C HIS A 217 33.06 9.45 23.60
N GLU A 218 34.04 8.56 23.69
CA GLU A 218 33.86 7.16 24.12
C GLU A 218 33.32 7.04 25.55
N ASP A 219 33.73 7.91 26.46
CA ASP A 219 33.26 7.89 27.86
C ASP A 219 31.76 8.26 27.93
N TYR A 220 31.31 9.21 27.09
CA TYR A 220 29.90 9.54 26.99
C TYR A 220 29.09 8.38 26.43
N LEU A 221 29.62 7.68 25.42
CA LEU A 221 28.96 6.49 24.87
C LEU A 221 28.84 5.38 25.94
N LYS A 222 29.88 5.16 26.74
CA LYS A 222 29.84 4.17 27.83
C LYS A 222 28.81 4.56 28.90
N GLU A 223 28.72 5.85 29.25
CA GLU A 223 27.68 6.34 30.16
C GLU A 223 26.29 6.08 29.64
N ALA A 224 26.03 6.35 28.34
CA ALA A 224 24.76 6.08 27.71
C ALA A 224 24.42 4.57 27.62
N GLN A 225 25.42 3.73 27.36
CA GLN A 225 25.26 2.26 27.42
C GLN A 225 24.93 1.79 28.85
N GLY A 226 25.57 2.37 29.86
CA GLY A 226 25.26 2.12 31.27
C GLY A 226 23.84 2.55 31.63
N ALA A 227 23.39 3.72 31.16
CA ALA A 227 22.02 4.18 31.35
C ALA A 227 20.99 3.26 30.66
N THR A 228 21.31 2.75 29.48
CA THR A 228 20.47 1.75 28.79
C THR A 228 20.35 0.46 29.63
N ALA A 229 21.47 -0.07 30.14
CA ALA A 229 21.47 -1.26 30.97
C ALA A 229 20.63 -1.06 32.24
N LEU A 230 20.82 0.05 32.96
CA LEU A 230 20.06 0.38 34.16
C LEU A 230 18.56 0.49 33.88
N LEU A 231 18.17 1.09 32.75
CA LEU A 231 16.77 1.12 32.29
C LEU A 231 16.22 -0.29 32.13
N GLN A 232 16.96 -1.15 31.43
CA GLN A 232 16.56 -2.54 31.15
C GLN A 232 16.48 -3.38 32.43
N ASP A 233 17.41 -3.17 33.36
CA ASP A 233 17.43 -3.81 34.69
C ASP A 233 16.34 -3.28 35.64
N GLY A 234 15.55 -2.28 35.23
CA GLY A 234 14.38 -1.82 35.98
C GLY A 234 14.66 -0.63 36.91
N ASN A 235 15.73 0.16 36.68
CA ASN A 235 15.94 1.39 37.45
C ASN A 235 14.70 2.27 37.43
N ARG A 236 14.15 2.58 38.60
CA ARG A 236 12.86 3.21 38.78
C ARG A 236 12.78 4.61 38.15
N GLY A 237 13.80 5.44 38.31
CA GLY A 237 13.85 6.78 37.72
C GLY A 237 13.94 6.73 36.19
N TYR A 238 14.78 5.86 35.66
CA TYR A 238 14.98 5.72 34.21
C TYR A 238 13.75 5.12 33.54
N ARG A 239 13.02 4.20 34.22
CA ARG A 239 11.74 3.69 33.74
C ARG A 239 10.68 4.79 33.67
N ALA A 240 10.58 5.65 34.67
CA ALA A 240 9.65 6.77 34.67
C ALA A 240 9.98 7.78 33.55
N LEU A 241 11.26 8.08 33.30
CA LEU A 241 11.67 8.90 32.16
C LEU A 241 11.33 8.26 30.82
N TRP A 242 11.59 6.97 30.67
CA TRP A 242 11.24 6.21 29.48
C TRP A 242 9.73 6.25 29.18
N GLU A 243 8.88 6.10 30.19
CA GLU A 243 7.42 6.25 30.03
C GLU A 243 7.04 7.66 29.54
N HIS A 244 7.72 8.71 30.03
CA HIS A 244 7.52 10.07 29.51
C HIS A 244 7.95 10.20 28.06
N VAL A 245 9.11 9.64 27.67
CA VAL A 245 9.57 9.62 26.28
C VAL A 245 8.55 8.94 25.38
N LEU A 246 8.00 7.79 25.82
CA LEU A 246 6.96 7.08 25.08
C LEU A 246 5.70 7.92 24.91
N ASN A 247 5.17 8.47 25.99
CA ASN A 247 3.92 9.24 25.97
C ASN A 247 4.01 10.45 25.05
N VAL A 248 5.09 11.22 25.16
CA VAL A 248 5.33 12.40 24.32
C VAL A 248 5.50 12.01 22.85
N SER A 249 6.29 10.94 22.57
CA SER A 249 6.53 10.48 21.21
C SER A 249 5.28 9.91 20.55
N ILE A 250 4.54 9.05 21.23
CA ILE A 250 3.32 8.42 20.69
C ILE A 250 2.24 9.47 20.40
N ALA A 251 2.09 10.49 21.27
CA ALA A 251 1.15 11.57 21.03
C ALA A 251 1.47 12.36 19.76
N ASP A 252 2.75 12.67 19.53
CA ASP A 252 3.20 13.35 18.30
C ASP A 252 3.05 12.47 17.06
N LEU A 253 3.44 11.19 17.15
CA LEU A 253 3.31 10.22 16.07
C LEU A 253 1.85 10.06 15.63
N LYS A 254 0.91 9.89 16.58
CA LYS A 254 -0.52 9.80 16.28
C LYS A 254 -1.01 11.02 15.51
N LYS A 255 -0.69 12.23 16.01
CA LYS A 255 -1.05 13.48 15.35
C LYS A 255 -0.51 13.58 13.90
N ASN A 256 0.69 13.09 13.66
CA ASN A 256 1.29 13.11 12.31
C ASN A 256 0.70 12.03 11.39
N TYR A 257 0.44 10.82 11.90
CA TYR A 257 -0.21 9.75 11.14
C TYR A 257 -1.67 10.07 10.80
N ASP A 258 -2.44 10.64 11.75
CA ASP A 258 -3.81 11.10 11.48
C ASP A 258 -3.86 12.10 10.32
N LYS A 259 -2.90 13.01 10.25
CA LYS A 259 -2.79 13.97 9.14
C LYS A 259 -2.39 13.35 7.80
N LEU A 260 -1.90 12.12 7.81
CA LEU A 260 -1.62 11.31 6.61
C LEU A 260 -2.76 10.33 6.30
N ASP A 261 -3.83 10.32 7.08
CA ASP A 261 -4.87 9.28 7.01
C ASP A 261 -4.25 7.87 7.06
N VAL A 262 -3.40 7.65 8.07
CA VAL A 262 -2.73 6.38 8.39
C VAL A 262 -3.12 5.97 9.81
N HIS A 263 -3.74 4.82 9.95
CA HIS A 263 -4.31 4.35 11.20
C HIS A 263 -3.84 2.94 11.54
N PHE A 264 -3.39 2.75 12.78
CA PHE A 264 -2.94 1.45 13.28
C PHE A 264 -3.96 0.88 14.25
N ASP A 265 -4.13 -0.44 14.20
CA ASP A 265 -4.95 -1.17 15.16
C ASP A 265 -4.16 -1.43 16.45
N LEU A 266 -2.84 -1.59 16.33
CA LEU A 266 -1.92 -1.84 17.44
C LEU A 266 -0.77 -0.84 17.44
N TRP A 267 -0.36 -0.47 18.66
CA TRP A 267 0.80 0.35 18.95
C TRP A 267 1.76 -0.46 19.83
N LYS A 268 2.53 -1.33 19.19
CA LYS A 268 3.49 -2.22 19.82
C LYS A 268 4.90 -1.63 19.85
N LYS A 269 5.77 -2.21 20.66
CA LYS A 269 7.13 -1.73 20.90
C LYS A 269 8.11 -2.89 21.06
N GLU A 270 9.38 -2.64 20.82
CA GLU A 270 10.46 -3.61 21.07
C GLU A 270 10.49 -4.07 22.53
N SER A 271 10.10 -3.18 23.47
CA SER A 271 10.02 -3.53 24.90
C SER A 271 8.93 -4.55 25.23
N ASP A 272 7.84 -4.61 24.46
CA ASP A 272 6.69 -5.48 24.74
C ASP A 272 7.04 -6.97 24.54
N VAL A 273 8.02 -7.28 23.72
CA VAL A 273 8.39 -8.67 23.39
C VAL A 273 9.56 -9.23 24.18
N GLN A 274 10.13 -8.43 25.08
CA GLN A 274 11.31 -8.83 25.86
C GLN A 274 11.05 -10.09 26.70
N GLU A 275 9.83 -10.28 27.21
CA GLU A 275 9.44 -11.45 28.00
C GLU A 275 9.51 -12.77 27.23
N TYR A 276 9.38 -12.75 25.89
CA TYR A 276 9.42 -13.95 25.06
C TYR A 276 10.84 -14.41 24.71
N ILE A 277 11.84 -13.52 24.83
CA ILE A 277 13.22 -13.77 24.37
C ILE A 277 13.89 -14.93 25.12
N PRO A 278 13.89 -14.99 26.48
CA PRO A 278 14.58 -16.05 27.20
C PRO A 278 14.12 -17.46 26.81
N ASP A 279 12.82 -17.69 26.82
CA ASP A 279 12.24 -18.99 26.49
C ASP A 279 12.48 -19.36 25.02
N MET A 280 12.34 -18.40 24.11
CA MET A 280 12.60 -18.59 22.69
C MET A 280 14.07 -18.99 22.45
N VAL A 281 15.02 -18.28 23.07
CA VAL A 281 16.46 -18.57 22.93
C VAL A 281 16.79 -19.94 23.53
N SER A 282 16.24 -20.29 24.69
CA SER A 282 16.42 -21.61 25.31
C SER A 282 15.94 -22.71 24.39
N LYS A 283 14.74 -22.54 23.84
CA LYS A 283 14.15 -23.52 22.91
C LYS A 283 14.96 -23.68 21.62
N LEU A 284 15.47 -22.59 21.03
CA LEU A 284 16.34 -22.68 19.85
C LEU A 284 17.62 -23.50 20.11
N LYS A 285 18.17 -23.42 21.35
CA LYS A 285 19.32 -24.24 21.77
C LYS A 285 18.95 -25.70 22.00
N GLU A 286 17.89 -25.95 22.78
CA GLU A 286 17.44 -27.28 23.15
C GLU A 286 17.03 -28.12 21.94
N ASP A 287 16.37 -27.50 20.97
CA ASP A 287 15.92 -28.13 19.72
C ASP A 287 17.09 -28.28 18.70
N GLY A 288 18.30 -27.77 19.03
CA GLY A 288 19.50 -27.90 18.20
C GLY A 288 19.55 -27.00 16.98
N PHE A 289 18.71 -25.97 16.90
CA PHE A 289 18.75 -24.98 15.81
C PHE A 289 19.88 -23.95 16.01
N ALA A 290 20.09 -23.54 17.26
CA ALA A 290 21.12 -22.55 17.60
C ALA A 290 22.38 -23.20 18.15
N TYR A 291 23.55 -22.74 17.71
CA TYR A 291 24.87 -23.20 18.14
C TYR A 291 25.83 -22.03 18.36
N GLU A 292 26.89 -22.27 19.13
CA GLU A 292 27.92 -21.25 19.40
C GLU A 292 28.89 -21.16 18.21
N SER A 293 29.13 -19.94 17.74
CA SER A 293 30.12 -19.61 16.73
C SER A 293 30.80 -18.31 17.10
N GLU A 294 32.13 -18.31 17.24
CA GLU A 294 32.96 -17.16 17.63
C GLU A 294 32.45 -16.43 18.90
N GLY A 295 31.90 -17.20 19.85
CA GLY A 295 31.33 -16.69 21.09
C GLY A 295 29.93 -16.12 20.99
N ALA A 296 29.33 -16.05 19.78
CA ALA A 296 27.96 -15.67 19.57
C ALA A 296 27.07 -16.90 19.39
N LEU A 297 25.78 -16.78 19.75
CA LEU A 297 24.78 -17.78 19.45
C LEU A 297 24.16 -17.49 18.09
N VAL A 298 24.25 -18.45 17.16
CA VAL A 298 23.78 -18.27 15.78
C VAL A 298 22.90 -19.42 15.31
N VAL A 299 22.07 -19.17 14.29
CA VAL A 299 21.29 -20.17 13.57
C VAL A 299 21.71 -20.16 12.11
N ASP A 300 22.08 -21.32 11.56
CA ASP A 300 22.34 -21.47 10.14
C ASP A 300 21.03 -21.36 9.34
N VAL A 301 21.05 -20.50 8.32
CA VAL A 301 19.91 -20.18 7.46
C VAL A 301 20.16 -20.49 5.98
N THR A 302 21.24 -21.19 5.66
CA THR A 302 21.60 -21.55 4.29
C THR A 302 20.56 -22.51 3.68
N GLU A 303 20.19 -22.30 2.43
CA GLU A 303 19.33 -23.17 1.64
C GLU A 303 20.02 -23.57 0.33
N GLU A 304 19.72 -24.77 -0.18
CA GLU A 304 20.32 -25.27 -1.42
C GLU A 304 20.03 -24.40 -2.66
N THR A 305 18.96 -23.61 -2.60
CA THR A 305 18.53 -22.70 -3.66
C THR A 305 19.27 -21.37 -3.68
N ASP A 306 20.12 -21.13 -2.68
CA ASP A 306 20.83 -19.85 -2.55
C ASP A 306 21.85 -19.66 -3.66
N LYS A 307 21.73 -18.53 -4.37
CA LYS A 307 22.68 -18.11 -5.41
C LYS A 307 23.96 -17.48 -4.84
N LYS A 308 23.92 -17.07 -3.57
CA LYS A 308 25.01 -16.46 -2.81
C LYS A 308 24.95 -16.99 -1.40
N GLU A 309 26.12 -17.09 -0.77
CA GLU A 309 26.22 -17.45 0.64
C GLU A 309 25.45 -16.44 1.51
N ILE A 310 24.57 -16.96 2.36
CA ILE A 310 23.82 -16.18 3.34
C ILE A 310 24.44 -16.47 4.71
N PRO A 311 24.95 -15.44 5.41
CA PRO A 311 25.58 -15.64 6.72
C PRO A 311 24.54 -16.14 7.75
N PRO A 312 24.97 -16.90 8.77
CA PRO A 312 24.08 -17.32 9.85
C PRO A 312 23.41 -16.13 10.53
N CYS A 313 22.20 -16.35 11.02
CA CYS A 313 21.47 -15.35 11.81
C CYS A 313 22.00 -15.33 13.24
N ILE A 314 22.51 -14.18 13.69
CA ILE A 314 22.99 -14.00 15.07
C ILE A 314 21.77 -13.78 15.98
N ILE A 315 21.62 -14.64 16.98
CA ILE A 315 20.54 -14.57 17.98
C ILE A 315 21.01 -13.85 19.24
N VAL A 316 22.25 -14.15 19.73
CA VAL A 316 22.85 -13.48 20.88
C VAL A 316 24.29 -13.18 20.54
N LYS A 317 24.72 -11.95 20.78
CA LYS A 317 26.13 -11.53 20.61
C LYS A 317 27.06 -12.19 21.61
N SER A 318 28.36 -12.17 21.34
CA SER A 318 29.41 -12.69 22.25
C SER A 318 29.43 -12.01 23.62
N ASN A 319 28.93 -10.78 23.73
CA ASN A 319 28.77 -10.06 24.99
C ASN A 319 27.41 -10.31 25.71
N GLY A 320 26.62 -11.25 25.24
CA GLY A 320 25.30 -11.59 25.80
C GLY A 320 24.15 -10.68 25.37
N ALA A 321 24.40 -9.63 24.58
CA ALA A 321 23.33 -8.73 24.13
C ALA A 321 22.50 -9.34 23.00
N THR A 322 21.21 -9.06 23.02
CA THR A 322 20.26 -9.38 21.93
C THR A 322 20.38 -8.40 20.77
N LEU A 323 19.81 -8.75 19.63
CA LEU A 323 19.83 -7.99 18.38
C LEU A 323 18.42 -7.76 17.86
N TYR A 324 18.28 -6.94 16.81
CA TYR A 324 17.01 -6.78 16.08
C TYR A 324 16.44 -8.12 15.61
N ALA A 325 17.27 -9.04 15.11
CA ALA A 325 16.80 -10.37 14.71
C ALA A 325 16.13 -11.14 15.86
N THR A 326 16.66 -11.01 17.08
CA THR A 326 16.11 -11.65 18.29
C THR A 326 14.76 -11.04 18.64
N THR A 327 14.66 -9.71 18.59
CA THR A 327 13.41 -8.98 18.86
C THR A 327 12.37 -9.29 17.81
N ASP A 328 12.72 -9.32 16.51
CA ASP A 328 11.79 -9.67 15.44
C ASP A 328 11.28 -11.11 15.54
N LEU A 329 12.13 -12.07 15.91
CA LEU A 329 11.70 -13.44 16.18
C LEU A 329 10.73 -13.51 17.38
N ALA A 330 11.03 -12.78 18.46
CA ALA A 330 10.14 -12.68 19.62
C ALA A 330 8.80 -12.01 19.26
N THR A 331 8.81 -11.05 18.35
CA THR A 331 7.60 -10.44 17.81
C THR A 331 6.74 -11.44 17.02
N ILE A 332 7.38 -12.33 16.26
CA ILE A 332 6.65 -13.43 15.59
C ILE A 332 6.04 -14.38 16.62
N VAL A 333 6.77 -14.72 17.70
CA VAL A 333 6.22 -15.54 18.81
C VAL A 333 4.99 -14.88 19.41
N GLU A 334 5.03 -13.58 19.70
CA GLU A 334 3.90 -12.83 20.23
C GLU A 334 2.70 -12.86 19.27
N ARG A 335 2.93 -12.57 17.99
CA ARG A 335 1.87 -12.54 16.96
C ARG A 335 1.21 -13.89 16.77
N GLU A 336 1.98 -14.96 16.77
CA GLU A 336 1.44 -16.34 16.72
C GLU A 336 0.58 -16.68 17.92
N LYS A 337 0.95 -16.20 19.11
CA LYS A 337 0.16 -16.42 20.35
C LYS A 337 -1.13 -15.59 20.38
N LEU A 338 -1.08 -14.33 19.92
CA LEU A 338 -2.19 -13.40 20.07
C LEU A 338 -3.22 -13.52 18.94
N PHE A 339 -2.80 -13.82 17.72
CA PHE A 339 -3.63 -13.65 16.53
C PHE A 339 -3.78 -14.91 15.69
N GLU A 340 -2.90 -15.90 15.85
CA GLU A 340 -2.83 -17.10 15.00
C GLU A 340 -2.92 -16.71 13.50
N PRO A 341 -1.99 -15.86 13.00
CA PRO A 341 -2.11 -15.28 11.68
C PRO A 341 -1.89 -16.32 10.58
N ASP A 342 -2.65 -16.21 9.49
CA ASP A 342 -2.38 -16.93 8.25
C ASP A 342 -1.22 -16.29 7.47
N GLN A 343 -0.98 -14.97 7.69
CA GLN A 343 0.06 -14.22 7.00
C GLN A 343 0.56 -13.07 7.87
N ILE A 344 1.88 -12.85 7.88
CA ILE A 344 2.51 -11.68 8.48
C ILE A 344 3.31 -10.96 7.39
N ILE A 345 3.02 -9.69 7.16
CA ILE A 345 3.65 -8.84 6.15
C ILE A 345 4.50 -7.80 6.87
N TYR A 346 5.79 -7.75 6.56
CA TYR A 346 6.71 -6.73 7.05
C TYR A 346 7.03 -5.72 5.96
N LEU A 347 6.90 -4.44 6.27
CA LEU A 347 7.18 -3.36 5.35
C LEU A 347 8.33 -2.49 5.84
N ALA A 348 9.51 -2.62 5.22
CA ALA A 348 10.70 -1.87 5.59
C ALA A 348 11.54 -1.48 4.36
N ASP A 349 12.61 -0.70 4.59
CA ASP A 349 13.56 -0.34 3.53
C ASP A 349 14.15 -1.61 2.89
N LYS A 350 14.25 -1.64 1.57
CA LYS A 350 14.77 -2.79 0.80
C LYS A 350 16.17 -3.23 1.21
N ARG A 351 16.95 -2.35 1.83
CA ARG A 351 18.29 -2.68 2.40
C ARG A 351 18.21 -3.68 3.54
N GLN A 352 17.04 -3.86 4.17
CA GLN A 352 16.82 -4.85 5.23
C GLN A 352 16.42 -6.23 4.69
N SER A 353 16.43 -6.44 3.38
CA SER A 353 16.02 -7.72 2.77
C SER A 353 16.78 -8.93 3.30
N LEU A 354 18.11 -8.80 3.48
CA LEU A 354 18.93 -9.88 4.06
C LEU A 354 18.51 -10.22 5.49
N HIS A 355 18.28 -9.19 6.31
CA HIS A 355 17.82 -9.34 7.69
C HIS A 355 16.49 -10.12 7.76
N PHE A 356 15.47 -9.70 7.00
CA PHE A 356 14.19 -10.41 6.99
C PHE A 356 14.28 -11.82 6.37
N THR A 357 15.16 -12.02 5.40
CA THR A 357 15.45 -13.38 4.89
C THR A 357 15.96 -14.28 6.02
N GLN A 358 16.91 -13.80 6.81
CA GLN A 358 17.46 -14.56 7.95
C GLN A 358 16.39 -14.83 9.01
N VAL A 359 15.64 -13.80 9.44
CA VAL A 359 14.58 -13.91 10.45
C VAL A 359 13.50 -14.90 10.01
N PHE A 360 13.01 -14.80 8.77
CA PHE A 360 11.97 -15.69 8.28
C PHE A 360 12.42 -17.15 8.16
N ARG A 361 13.66 -17.38 7.74
CA ARG A 361 14.23 -18.73 7.67
C ARG A 361 14.38 -19.34 9.06
N VAL A 362 14.86 -18.58 10.04
CA VAL A 362 14.90 -19.04 11.45
C VAL A 362 13.48 -19.36 11.93
N ALA A 363 12.53 -18.43 11.74
CA ALA A 363 11.16 -18.60 12.21
C ALA A 363 10.49 -19.85 11.63
N LYS A 364 10.64 -20.10 10.32
CA LYS A 364 10.08 -21.28 9.64
C LYS A 364 10.79 -22.56 10.05
N LYS A 365 12.12 -22.57 10.06
CA LYS A 365 12.95 -23.74 10.36
C LYS A 365 12.72 -24.23 11.80
N SER A 366 12.61 -23.31 12.76
CA SER A 366 12.45 -23.62 14.18
C SER A 366 10.99 -23.82 14.64
N GLY A 367 10.02 -23.56 13.75
CA GLY A 367 8.60 -23.62 14.11
C GLY A 367 8.13 -22.45 15.00
N ILE A 368 8.89 -21.35 15.08
CA ILE A 368 8.43 -20.08 15.68
C ILE A 368 7.23 -19.57 14.90
N ALA A 369 7.32 -19.52 13.57
CA ALA A 369 6.15 -19.36 12.73
C ALA A 369 5.54 -20.74 12.47
N LYS A 370 4.21 -20.88 12.65
CA LYS A 370 3.49 -22.11 12.34
C LYS A 370 3.63 -22.48 10.86
N ALA A 371 3.53 -23.77 10.53
CA ALA A 371 3.72 -24.27 9.16
C ALA A 371 2.77 -23.62 8.12
N GLY A 372 1.59 -23.15 8.56
CA GLY A 372 0.60 -22.48 7.70
C GLY A 372 0.77 -20.96 7.60
N THR A 373 1.62 -20.35 8.41
CA THR A 373 1.81 -18.90 8.42
C THR A 373 2.75 -18.46 7.29
N GLU A 374 2.25 -17.64 6.39
CA GLU A 374 3.03 -16.98 5.35
C GLU A 374 3.80 -15.79 5.94
N LEU A 375 5.08 -15.65 5.60
CA LEU A 375 5.92 -14.50 6.00
C LEU A 375 6.37 -13.77 4.75
N ASP A 376 5.96 -12.51 4.60
CA ASP A 376 6.24 -11.70 3.43
C ASP A 376 6.98 -10.42 3.79
N PHE A 377 7.89 -10.01 2.91
CA PHE A 377 8.65 -8.78 3.04
C PHE A 377 8.43 -7.87 1.84
N ILE A 378 7.88 -6.68 2.10
CA ILE A 378 7.77 -5.61 1.12
C ILE A 378 8.92 -4.64 1.33
N GLY A 379 9.97 -4.79 0.55
CA GLY A 379 11.12 -3.87 0.56
C GLY A 379 10.83 -2.63 -0.27
N PHE A 380 10.81 -1.44 0.34
CA PHE A 380 10.61 -0.21 -0.42
C PHE A 380 11.93 0.51 -0.73
N GLY A 381 11.96 1.19 -1.87
CA GLY A 381 13.08 2.01 -2.32
C GLY A 381 13.11 3.41 -1.68
N THR A 382 14.09 4.21 -2.08
CA THR A 382 14.34 5.55 -1.53
C THR A 382 13.56 6.61 -2.28
N MET A 383 13.00 7.58 -1.56
CA MET A 383 12.51 8.84 -2.12
C MET A 383 13.68 9.82 -2.23
N ASN A 384 13.97 10.25 -3.45
CA ASN A 384 15.10 11.12 -3.76
C ASN A 384 14.64 12.52 -4.17
N GLY A 385 15.50 13.51 -3.97
CA GLY A 385 15.33 14.85 -4.52
C GLY A 385 15.65 14.92 -6.01
N LYS A 386 15.47 16.11 -6.63
CA LYS A 386 15.80 16.36 -8.05
C LYS A 386 17.27 16.08 -8.41
N ASP A 387 18.17 16.08 -7.42
CA ASP A 387 19.59 15.74 -7.57
C ASP A 387 19.87 14.22 -7.54
N GLY A 388 18.84 13.39 -7.43
CA GLY A 388 18.93 11.93 -7.35
C GLY A 388 19.46 11.41 -6.01
N LYS A 389 19.66 12.27 -5.01
CA LYS A 389 20.10 11.87 -3.66
C LYS A 389 18.91 11.82 -2.70
N PRO A 390 19.03 11.07 -1.58
CA PRO A 390 17.99 11.06 -0.56
C PRO A 390 17.58 12.48 -0.16
N PHE A 391 16.29 12.71 -0.03
CA PHE A 391 15.72 14.02 0.23
C PHE A 391 16.29 14.64 1.51
N LYS A 392 16.87 15.83 1.42
CA LYS A 392 17.50 16.55 2.54
C LYS A 392 17.02 18.00 2.58
N THR A 393 17.10 18.64 3.74
CA THR A 393 16.94 20.08 3.89
C THR A 393 18.09 20.81 3.20
N ARG A 394 17.92 22.11 2.93
CA ARG A 394 18.99 22.96 2.37
C ARG A 394 20.27 22.96 3.22
N ASP A 395 20.12 22.78 4.53
CA ASP A 395 21.23 22.71 5.50
C ASP A 395 21.80 21.31 5.71
N GLY A 396 21.39 20.33 4.88
CA GLY A 396 21.93 18.95 4.89
C GLY A 396 21.24 18.00 5.85
N GLY A 397 20.24 18.43 6.64
CA GLY A 397 19.44 17.60 7.52
C GLY A 397 18.35 16.80 6.78
N VAL A 398 17.70 15.85 7.47
CA VAL A 398 16.56 15.12 6.94
C VAL A 398 15.32 16.00 7.03
N LEU A 399 14.56 16.13 5.93
CA LEU A 399 13.35 16.94 5.91
C LEU A 399 12.26 16.29 6.77
N ARG A 400 11.68 17.06 7.70
CA ARG A 400 10.53 16.62 8.50
C ARG A 400 9.32 16.39 7.59
N LEU A 401 8.57 15.35 7.89
CA LEU A 401 7.38 14.99 7.11
C LEU A 401 6.31 16.09 7.15
N GLN A 402 6.15 16.76 8.29
CA GLN A 402 5.26 17.91 8.42
C GLN A 402 5.66 19.04 7.47
N ALA A 403 6.93 19.40 7.40
CA ALA A 403 7.42 20.47 6.52
C ALA A 403 7.22 20.14 5.03
N LEU A 404 7.44 18.88 4.63
CA LEU A 404 7.14 18.42 3.27
C LEU A 404 5.67 18.60 2.92
N ARG A 405 4.77 18.18 3.82
CA ARG A 405 3.33 18.31 3.64
C ARG A 405 2.90 19.80 3.52
N GLU A 406 3.44 20.65 4.38
CA GLU A 406 3.17 22.10 4.32
C GLU A 406 3.61 22.69 2.98
N GLN A 407 4.81 22.36 2.48
CA GLN A 407 5.30 22.81 1.19
C GLN A 407 4.39 22.38 0.03
N ILE A 408 3.88 21.15 0.05
CA ILE A 408 2.96 20.67 -0.98
C ILE A 408 1.61 21.39 -0.89
N ASN A 409 1.08 21.57 0.30
CA ASN A 409 -0.18 22.29 0.51
C ASN A 409 -0.09 23.73 0.04
N ASP A 410 1.03 24.42 0.30
CA ASP A 410 1.28 25.78 -0.16
C ASP A 410 1.40 25.86 -1.70
N GLU A 411 2.02 24.86 -2.33
CA GLU A 411 2.12 24.81 -3.80
C GLU A 411 0.74 24.59 -4.44
N VAL A 412 -0.06 23.67 -3.89
CA VAL A 412 -1.44 23.46 -4.34
C VAL A 412 -2.29 24.71 -4.13
N TYR A 413 -2.18 25.34 -2.95
CA TYR A 413 -2.88 26.60 -2.64
C TYR A 413 -2.60 27.69 -3.65
N LYS A 414 -1.32 27.92 -4.01
CA LYS A 414 -0.93 28.90 -5.04
C LYS A 414 -1.59 28.61 -6.37
N LYS A 415 -1.50 27.37 -6.85
CA LYS A 415 -2.11 26.97 -8.12
C LYS A 415 -3.63 27.13 -8.15
N MET A 416 -4.30 26.84 -7.03
CA MET A 416 -5.75 27.03 -6.91
C MET A 416 -6.14 28.52 -6.98
N MET A 417 -5.38 29.39 -6.29
CA MET A 417 -5.67 30.83 -6.23
C MET A 417 -5.36 31.57 -7.54
N GLU A 418 -4.55 30.99 -8.43
CA GLU A 418 -4.27 31.58 -9.76
C GLU A 418 -5.51 31.64 -10.66
N ASN A 419 -6.44 30.72 -10.50
CA ASN A 419 -7.52 30.49 -11.46
C ASN A 419 -8.94 30.62 -10.89
N ARG A 420 -9.14 30.81 -9.58
CA ARG A 420 -10.47 30.87 -8.95
C ARG A 420 -10.50 31.77 -7.72
N ASP A 421 -11.67 32.35 -7.49
CA ASP A 421 -11.95 33.22 -6.34
C ASP A 421 -12.56 32.36 -5.20
N TYR A 422 -11.67 31.75 -4.41
CA TYR A 422 -12.05 31.06 -3.16
C TYR A 422 -11.85 31.96 -1.96
N GLY A 423 -12.67 31.81 -0.92
CA GLY A 423 -12.34 32.32 0.40
C GLY A 423 -11.05 31.66 0.93
N GLU A 424 -10.22 32.42 1.63
CA GLU A 424 -8.89 31.93 2.08
C GLU A 424 -8.97 30.64 2.90
N GLU A 425 -9.91 30.56 3.85
CA GLU A 425 -10.09 29.38 4.71
C GLU A 425 -10.50 28.16 3.90
N GLU A 426 -11.46 28.30 3.00
CA GLU A 426 -11.90 27.24 2.10
C GLU A 426 -10.78 26.75 1.18
N ALA A 427 -10.02 27.68 0.59
CA ALA A 427 -8.89 27.34 -0.28
C ALA A 427 -7.81 26.55 0.48
N ARG A 428 -7.54 26.89 1.75
CA ARG A 428 -6.59 26.15 2.59
C ARG A 428 -7.08 24.77 2.94
N GLU A 429 -8.38 24.60 3.24
CA GLU A 429 -8.98 23.30 3.53
C GLU A 429 -8.90 22.37 2.29
N ILE A 430 -9.31 22.86 1.13
CA ILE A 430 -9.22 22.12 -0.13
C ILE A 430 -7.76 21.80 -0.45
N SER A 431 -6.84 22.76 -0.29
CA SER A 431 -5.41 22.56 -0.55
C SER A 431 -4.81 21.48 0.33
N ALA A 432 -5.27 21.33 1.58
CA ALA A 432 -4.80 20.28 2.47
C ALA A 432 -5.23 18.88 1.97
N LYS A 433 -6.46 18.71 1.48
CA LYS A 433 -6.97 17.47 0.88
C LYS A 433 -6.25 17.13 -0.43
N VAL A 434 -6.13 18.11 -1.31
CA VAL A 434 -5.46 17.95 -2.61
C VAL A 434 -3.96 17.72 -2.43
N GLY A 435 -3.32 18.39 -1.46
CA GLY A 435 -1.92 18.18 -1.12
C GLY A 435 -1.64 16.79 -0.56
N LEU A 436 -2.55 16.25 0.26
CA LEU A 436 -2.46 14.86 0.73
C LEU A 436 -2.56 13.88 -0.44
N ALA A 437 -3.49 14.09 -1.36
CA ALA A 437 -3.60 13.28 -2.57
C ALA A 437 -2.35 13.36 -3.45
N ALA A 438 -1.78 14.57 -3.63
CA ALA A 438 -0.54 14.78 -4.37
C ALA A 438 0.62 13.98 -3.77
N LEU A 439 0.75 14.02 -2.44
CA LEU A 439 1.79 13.30 -1.70
C LEU A 439 1.63 11.78 -1.80
N LYS A 440 0.45 11.27 -1.46
CA LYS A 440 0.18 9.82 -1.40
C LYS A 440 0.17 9.19 -2.78
N TYR A 441 -0.53 9.79 -3.73
CA TYR A 441 -0.56 9.30 -5.11
C TYR A 441 0.83 9.36 -5.76
N GLY A 442 1.57 10.44 -5.52
CA GLY A 442 2.93 10.60 -6.01
C GLY A 442 3.87 9.49 -5.53
N ASP A 443 3.75 9.03 -4.29
CA ASP A 443 4.49 7.87 -3.78
C ASP A 443 3.92 6.55 -4.33
N LEU A 444 2.62 6.29 -4.12
CA LEU A 444 1.95 5.03 -4.40
C LEU A 444 1.87 4.67 -5.88
N SER A 445 1.97 5.64 -6.79
CA SER A 445 2.03 5.39 -8.23
C SER A 445 3.34 4.73 -8.68
N ASN A 446 4.36 4.72 -7.82
CA ASN A 446 5.62 4.03 -8.07
C ASN A 446 5.57 2.60 -7.48
N GLN A 447 6.18 1.65 -8.18
CA GLN A 447 6.39 0.33 -7.63
C GLN A 447 7.19 0.43 -6.33
N ALA A 448 6.74 -0.24 -5.25
CA ALA A 448 7.32 -0.10 -3.91
C ALA A 448 8.85 -0.26 -3.89
N SER A 449 9.39 -1.29 -4.55
CA SER A 449 10.84 -1.60 -4.57
C SER A 449 11.70 -0.60 -5.35
N LYS A 450 11.10 0.30 -6.14
CA LYS A 450 11.84 1.28 -6.95
C LYS A 450 12.15 2.54 -6.16
N ASP A 451 13.35 3.08 -6.40
CA ASP A 451 13.68 4.44 -6.02
C ASP A 451 12.99 5.41 -6.99
N TYR A 452 12.56 6.57 -6.50
CA TYR A 452 11.94 7.57 -7.36
C TYR A 452 12.35 8.98 -6.97
N ILE A 453 12.17 9.93 -7.90
CA ILE A 453 12.42 11.35 -7.66
C ILE A 453 11.10 12.01 -7.25
N PHE A 454 11.11 12.62 -6.07
CA PHE A 454 10.01 13.42 -5.58
C PHE A 454 10.14 14.86 -6.10
N ASP A 455 9.15 15.29 -6.86
CA ASP A 455 9.07 16.64 -7.43
C ASP A 455 7.73 17.27 -7.05
N ILE A 456 7.77 18.27 -6.14
CA ILE A 456 6.59 18.94 -5.61
C ILE A 456 5.76 19.58 -6.73
N GLU A 457 6.41 20.28 -7.67
CA GLU A 457 5.73 20.97 -8.78
C GLU A 457 4.97 19.99 -9.67
N ARG A 458 5.61 18.84 -9.97
CA ARG A 458 5.00 17.77 -10.76
C ARG A 458 3.84 17.12 -10.02
N PHE A 459 4.03 16.75 -8.74
CA PHE A 459 3.01 16.02 -7.98
C PHE A 459 1.80 16.89 -7.62
N ALA A 460 1.99 18.19 -7.45
CA ALA A 460 0.93 19.18 -7.26
C ALA A 460 0.29 19.65 -8.58
N SER A 461 0.64 19.05 -9.74
CA SER A 461 0.04 19.40 -11.03
C SER A 461 -1.37 18.82 -11.15
N PHE A 462 -2.28 19.62 -11.74
CA PHE A 462 -3.64 19.19 -12.11
C PHE A 462 -3.70 18.51 -13.48
N GLU A 463 -2.55 18.25 -14.09
CA GLU A 463 -2.42 17.60 -15.39
C GLU A 463 -1.49 16.38 -15.28
N GLY A 464 -1.74 15.38 -16.12
CA GLY A 464 -0.98 14.13 -16.19
C GLY A 464 -1.32 13.15 -15.04
N ASN A 465 -0.46 12.17 -14.83
CA ASN A 465 -0.68 11.09 -13.85
C ASN A 465 -0.35 11.57 -12.43
N THR A 466 -1.27 12.29 -11.80
CA THR A 466 -1.12 12.93 -10.47
C THR A 466 -2.38 12.79 -9.61
N GLY A 467 -2.22 12.86 -8.28
CA GLY A 467 -3.34 12.88 -7.35
C GLY A 467 -4.35 14.01 -7.62
N PRO A 468 -3.91 15.27 -7.77
CA PRO A 468 -4.81 16.37 -8.10
C PRO A 468 -5.61 16.17 -9.40
N TYR A 469 -5.02 15.56 -10.44
CA TYR A 469 -5.74 15.23 -11.67
C TYR A 469 -6.88 14.22 -11.43
N ILE A 470 -6.64 13.18 -10.64
CA ILE A 470 -7.68 12.21 -10.27
C ILE A 470 -8.80 12.88 -9.49
N LEU A 471 -8.45 13.72 -8.49
CA LEU A 471 -9.45 14.46 -7.72
C LEU A 471 -10.27 15.41 -8.60
N TYR A 472 -9.61 16.12 -9.51
CA TYR A 472 -10.29 17.02 -10.46
C TYR A 472 -11.29 16.25 -11.36
N THR A 473 -10.94 15.04 -11.78
CA THR A 473 -11.84 14.16 -12.52
C THR A 473 -13.09 13.82 -11.70
N ILE A 474 -12.90 13.41 -10.44
CA ILE A 474 -14.03 13.08 -9.52
C ILE A 474 -14.92 14.31 -9.29
N VAL A 475 -14.34 15.48 -9.02
CA VAL A 475 -15.08 16.73 -8.80
C VAL A 475 -15.87 17.14 -10.06
N ARG A 476 -15.28 16.95 -11.24
CA ARG A 476 -15.99 17.17 -12.52
C ARG A 476 -17.23 16.27 -12.63
N ILE A 477 -17.11 14.98 -12.29
CA ILE A 477 -18.24 14.06 -12.30
C ILE A 477 -19.31 14.51 -11.29
N LYS A 478 -18.91 14.82 -10.05
CA LYS A 478 -19.82 15.38 -9.01
C LYS A 478 -20.59 16.59 -9.53
N SER A 479 -19.91 17.51 -10.20
CA SER A 479 -20.54 18.70 -10.80
C SER A 479 -21.57 18.36 -11.88
N LEU A 480 -21.29 17.36 -12.73
CA LEU A 480 -22.25 16.91 -13.76
C LEU A 480 -23.50 16.28 -13.14
N LEU A 481 -23.33 15.42 -12.14
CA LEU A 481 -24.42 14.79 -11.42
C LEU A 481 -25.30 15.83 -10.69
N ALA A 482 -24.68 16.83 -10.06
CA ALA A 482 -25.38 17.94 -9.41
C ALA A 482 -26.21 18.75 -10.42
N LYS A 483 -25.64 19.13 -11.55
CA LYS A 483 -26.33 19.86 -12.62
C LYS A 483 -27.51 19.07 -13.21
N TYR A 484 -27.35 17.75 -13.42
CA TYR A 484 -28.46 16.91 -13.87
C TYR A 484 -29.63 16.94 -12.88
N LYS A 485 -29.32 16.84 -11.56
CA LYS A 485 -30.34 16.93 -10.51
C LYS A 485 -31.01 18.32 -10.46
N GLU A 486 -30.25 19.40 -10.61
CA GLU A 486 -30.75 20.78 -10.66
C GLU A 486 -31.71 21.00 -11.87
N GLN A 487 -31.46 20.31 -12.97
CA GLN A 487 -32.32 20.32 -14.15
C GLN A 487 -33.59 19.45 -14.00
N GLY A 488 -33.81 18.86 -12.82
CA GLY A 488 -34.95 17.99 -12.52
C GLY A 488 -34.75 16.53 -12.92
N GLY A 489 -33.55 16.14 -13.31
CA GLY A 489 -33.21 14.76 -13.62
C GLY A 489 -33.18 13.89 -12.36
N VAL A 490 -33.68 12.67 -12.46
CA VAL A 490 -33.73 11.69 -11.36
C VAL A 490 -33.21 10.35 -11.86
N LEU A 491 -32.24 9.79 -11.13
CA LEU A 491 -31.90 8.39 -11.27
C LEU A 491 -32.78 7.57 -10.31
N ASN A 492 -33.39 6.55 -10.80
CA ASN A 492 -34.22 5.62 -10.03
C ASN A 492 -33.77 4.18 -10.30
N GLU A 493 -34.36 3.22 -9.58
CA GLU A 493 -34.02 1.79 -9.70
C GLU A 493 -34.30 1.23 -11.11
N ASP A 494 -35.24 1.84 -11.86
CA ASP A 494 -35.56 1.42 -13.21
C ASP A 494 -34.59 1.98 -14.28
N THR A 495 -33.76 2.96 -13.92
CA THR A 495 -32.75 3.49 -14.84
C THR A 495 -31.75 2.40 -15.19
N LYS A 496 -31.59 2.10 -16.48
CA LYS A 496 -30.69 1.06 -17.00
C LYS A 496 -29.48 1.66 -17.68
N LEU A 497 -28.35 0.99 -17.56
CA LEU A 497 -27.19 1.22 -18.42
C LEU A 497 -27.51 0.62 -19.80
N LEU A 498 -27.34 1.42 -20.84
CA LEU A 498 -27.54 1.01 -22.23
C LEU A 498 -26.23 0.62 -22.88
N ALA A 499 -26.28 -0.21 -23.91
CA ALA A 499 -25.12 -0.49 -24.74
C ALA A 499 -24.45 0.82 -25.20
N PRO A 500 -23.10 0.91 -25.21
CA PRO A 500 -22.40 2.14 -25.57
C PRO A 500 -22.78 2.61 -26.97
N ALA A 501 -22.90 3.92 -27.14
CA ALA A 501 -23.28 4.54 -28.40
C ALA A 501 -22.07 4.92 -29.29
N ASN A 502 -20.89 4.98 -28.72
CA ASN A 502 -19.66 5.38 -29.40
C ASN A 502 -18.42 4.75 -28.74
N GLU A 503 -17.25 4.87 -29.40
CA GLU A 503 -15.99 4.28 -28.93
C GLU A 503 -15.53 4.85 -27.58
N SER A 504 -15.72 6.14 -27.33
CA SER A 504 -15.30 6.76 -26.07
C SER A 504 -16.12 6.25 -24.88
N GLU A 505 -17.42 6.04 -25.04
CA GLU A 505 -18.28 5.39 -24.06
C GLU A 505 -17.87 3.92 -23.85
N THR A 506 -17.61 3.17 -24.94
CA THR A 506 -17.10 1.79 -24.90
C THR A 506 -15.82 1.71 -24.05
N GLY A 507 -14.91 2.67 -24.21
CA GLY A 507 -13.68 2.75 -23.42
C GLY A 507 -13.92 2.82 -21.91
N VAL A 508 -14.94 3.56 -21.47
CA VAL A 508 -15.34 3.64 -20.04
C VAL A 508 -15.83 2.27 -19.55
N TYR A 509 -16.74 1.64 -20.27
CA TYR A 509 -17.24 0.30 -19.90
C TYR A 509 -16.13 -0.76 -19.83
N LEU A 510 -15.23 -0.79 -20.80
CA LEU A 510 -14.11 -1.72 -20.83
C LEU A 510 -13.16 -1.48 -19.66
N THR A 511 -12.88 -0.24 -19.30
CA THR A 511 -12.01 0.06 -18.15
C THR A 511 -12.69 -0.35 -16.85
N LEU A 512 -13.98 -0.05 -16.66
CA LEU A 512 -14.75 -0.50 -15.50
C LEU A 512 -14.72 -2.02 -15.35
N SER A 513 -14.92 -2.76 -16.44
CA SER A 513 -14.97 -4.24 -16.42
C SER A 513 -13.70 -4.92 -15.90
N ARG A 514 -12.57 -4.21 -15.90
CA ARG A 514 -11.26 -4.70 -15.42
C ARG A 514 -11.01 -4.46 -13.93
N PHE A 515 -11.96 -3.83 -13.22
CA PHE A 515 -11.78 -3.48 -11.81
C PHE A 515 -11.46 -4.69 -10.92
N ALA A 516 -12.24 -5.78 -11.02
CA ALA A 516 -12.04 -6.97 -10.21
C ALA A 516 -10.69 -7.64 -10.48
N ASP A 517 -10.27 -7.74 -11.75
CA ASP A 517 -8.95 -8.30 -12.12
C ASP A 517 -7.80 -7.44 -11.60
N MET A 518 -7.95 -6.12 -11.64
CA MET A 518 -6.98 -5.18 -11.08
C MET A 518 -6.88 -5.35 -9.58
N MET A 519 -8.00 -5.44 -8.85
CA MET A 519 -8.01 -5.61 -7.40
C MET A 519 -7.37 -6.93 -6.96
N GLU A 520 -7.67 -8.04 -7.64
CA GLU A 520 -7.03 -9.32 -7.37
C GLU A 520 -5.52 -9.27 -7.59
N THR A 521 -5.09 -8.59 -8.66
CA THR A 521 -3.66 -8.42 -8.95
C THR A 521 -2.99 -7.53 -7.89
N ALA A 522 -3.61 -6.40 -7.53
CA ALA A 522 -3.09 -5.50 -6.51
C ALA A 522 -2.97 -6.19 -5.15
N TYR A 523 -3.93 -7.04 -4.79
CA TYR A 523 -3.90 -7.84 -3.56
C TYR A 523 -2.81 -8.92 -3.62
N LYS A 524 -2.78 -9.72 -4.67
CA LYS A 524 -1.80 -10.82 -4.82
C LYS A 524 -0.36 -10.33 -4.83
N GLU A 525 -0.11 -9.19 -5.47
CA GLU A 525 1.22 -8.58 -5.58
C GLU A 525 1.52 -7.60 -4.42
N LEU A 526 0.56 -7.34 -3.53
CA LEU A 526 0.64 -6.31 -2.48
C LEU A 526 1.08 -4.96 -3.07
N ALA A 527 0.42 -4.54 -4.17
CA ALA A 527 0.91 -3.53 -5.10
C ALA A 527 -0.06 -2.35 -5.32
N PRO A 528 -0.08 -1.34 -4.44
CA PRO A 528 -0.94 -0.15 -4.59
C PRO A 528 -0.79 0.58 -5.93
N HIS A 529 0.38 0.54 -6.57
CA HIS A 529 0.62 1.19 -7.86
C HIS A 529 -0.28 0.64 -8.99
N LYS A 530 -0.82 -0.57 -8.85
CA LYS A 530 -1.80 -1.11 -9.80
C LYS A 530 -3.14 -0.37 -9.73
N ILE A 531 -3.54 0.03 -8.53
CA ILE A 531 -4.73 0.87 -8.33
C ILE A 531 -4.50 2.26 -8.93
N CYS A 532 -3.33 2.87 -8.67
CA CYS A 532 -2.99 4.17 -9.25
C CYS A 532 -3.03 4.14 -10.79
N GLN A 533 -2.47 3.11 -11.41
CA GLN A 533 -2.50 2.93 -12.86
C GLN A 533 -3.95 2.81 -13.34
N TYR A 534 -4.76 1.99 -12.71
CA TYR A 534 -6.14 1.76 -13.09
C TYR A 534 -7.01 3.02 -13.00
N ILE A 535 -6.92 3.78 -11.90
CA ILE A 535 -7.73 5.01 -11.75
C ILE A 535 -7.28 6.12 -12.70
N TYR A 536 -6.02 6.13 -13.09
CA TYR A 536 -5.54 7.02 -14.15
C TYR A 536 -6.16 6.64 -15.49
N GLU A 537 -6.12 5.36 -15.88
CA GLU A 537 -6.76 4.86 -17.10
C GLU A 537 -8.27 5.12 -17.12
N LEU A 538 -8.97 4.92 -15.99
CA LEU A 538 -10.39 5.19 -15.87
C LEU A 538 -10.70 6.70 -15.99
N SER A 539 -9.86 7.54 -15.39
CA SER A 539 -9.96 9.00 -15.50
C SER A 539 -9.75 9.49 -16.94
N GLU A 540 -8.76 8.94 -17.64
CA GLU A 540 -8.52 9.24 -19.07
C GLU A 540 -9.70 8.80 -19.93
N SER A 541 -10.22 7.58 -19.74
CA SER A 541 -11.39 7.08 -20.47
C SER A 541 -12.63 7.95 -20.25
N PHE A 542 -12.89 8.35 -18.98
CA PHE A 542 -13.98 9.27 -18.68
C PHE A 542 -13.78 10.64 -19.32
N ASN A 543 -12.58 11.23 -19.21
CA ASN A 543 -12.32 12.55 -19.79
C ASN A 543 -12.46 12.54 -21.33
N HIS A 544 -12.04 11.47 -22.00
CA HIS A 544 -12.26 11.27 -23.42
C HIS A 544 -13.76 11.24 -23.76
N PHE A 545 -14.54 10.42 -23.05
CA PHE A 545 -16.00 10.37 -23.19
C PHE A 545 -16.66 11.74 -22.94
N TYR A 546 -16.25 12.44 -21.88
CA TYR A 546 -16.76 13.78 -21.56
C TYR A 546 -16.52 14.82 -22.66
N HIS A 547 -15.36 14.76 -23.31
CA HIS A 547 -15.01 15.72 -24.39
C HIS A 547 -15.75 15.43 -25.69
N GLU A 548 -16.01 14.17 -26.01
CA GLU A 548 -16.68 13.79 -27.25
C GLU A 548 -18.21 13.76 -27.14
N THR A 549 -18.76 13.63 -25.93
CA THR A 549 -20.20 13.45 -25.72
C THR A 549 -20.81 14.62 -24.95
N LYS A 550 -21.85 15.24 -25.52
CA LYS A 550 -22.60 16.32 -24.86
C LYS A 550 -23.61 15.75 -23.86
N ILE A 551 -23.13 15.15 -22.77
CA ILE A 551 -23.88 14.33 -21.81
C ILE A 551 -25.19 14.99 -21.34
N LEU A 552 -25.13 16.24 -20.87
CA LEU A 552 -26.30 16.95 -20.32
C LEU A 552 -27.21 17.52 -21.41
N LEU A 553 -26.75 17.57 -22.66
CA LEU A 553 -27.52 18.06 -23.83
C LEU A 553 -28.06 16.92 -24.69
N GLU A 554 -27.92 15.66 -24.26
CA GLU A 554 -28.53 14.52 -24.93
C GLU A 554 -30.05 14.69 -24.93
N GLU A 555 -30.69 14.53 -26.11
CA GLU A 555 -32.12 14.72 -26.31
C GLU A 555 -32.93 13.47 -25.91
N ASP A 556 -32.36 12.28 -26.07
CA ASP A 556 -32.99 11.05 -25.61
C ASP A 556 -32.80 10.93 -24.07
N GLU A 557 -33.88 11.15 -23.35
CA GLU A 557 -33.89 11.11 -21.89
C GLU A 557 -33.45 9.76 -21.32
N LYS A 558 -33.70 8.64 -22.01
CA LYS A 558 -33.21 7.32 -21.56
C LYS A 558 -31.70 7.21 -21.74
N ARG A 559 -31.18 7.69 -22.85
CA ARG A 559 -29.73 7.72 -23.12
C ARG A 559 -29.04 8.67 -22.15
N LYS A 560 -29.57 9.86 -21.92
CA LYS A 560 -29.05 10.81 -20.92
C LYS A 560 -29.00 10.19 -19.52
N ALA A 561 -30.08 9.55 -19.09
CA ALA A 561 -30.12 8.87 -17.78
C ALA A 561 -29.10 7.72 -17.70
N SER A 562 -28.87 6.98 -18.78
CA SER A 562 -27.83 5.97 -18.89
C SER A 562 -26.42 6.58 -18.71
N TYR A 563 -26.13 7.69 -19.39
CA TYR A 563 -24.85 8.40 -19.22
C TYR A 563 -24.63 8.83 -17.77
N ILE A 564 -25.65 9.43 -17.15
CA ILE A 564 -25.57 9.90 -15.76
C ILE A 564 -25.37 8.72 -14.79
N LYS A 565 -26.03 7.60 -15.02
CA LYS A 565 -25.83 6.37 -14.23
C LYS A 565 -24.41 5.81 -14.40
N LEU A 566 -23.87 5.82 -15.62
CA LEU A 566 -22.49 5.42 -15.90
C LEU A 566 -21.50 6.32 -15.16
N LEU A 567 -21.71 7.64 -15.17
CA LEU A 567 -20.88 8.59 -14.42
C LEU A 567 -20.95 8.34 -12.92
N SER A 568 -22.14 8.04 -12.39
CA SER A 568 -22.29 7.67 -10.97
C SER A 568 -21.48 6.42 -10.61
N LEU A 569 -21.47 5.40 -11.47
CA LEU A 569 -20.66 4.21 -11.27
C LEU A 569 -19.15 4.53 -11.32
N VAL A 570 -18.71 5.32 -12.31
CA VAL A 570 -17.31 5.76 -12.41
C VAL A 570 -16.88 6.51 -11.14
N GLN A 571 -17.73 7.43 -10.63
CA GLN A 571 -17.45 8.14 -9.38
C GLN A 571 -17.27 7.17 -8.21
N LYS A 572 -18.21 6.25 -8.00
CA LYS A 572 -18.14 5.26 -6.91
C LYS A 572 -16.86 4.44 -6.96
N VAL A 573 -16.47 3.97 -8.15
CA VAL A 573 -15.25 3.18 -8.35
C VAL A 573 -14.01 4.01 -8.08
N LEU A 574 -13.93 5.25 -8.59
CA LEU A 574 -12.80 6.15 -8.32
C LEU A 574 -12.68 6.49 -6.83
N GLU A 575 -13.81 6.84 -6.17
CA GLU A 575 -13.82 7.14 -4.72
C GLU A 575 -13.41 5.93 -3.88
N SER A 576 -13.88 4.73 -4.23
CA SER A 576 -13.43 3.49 -3.57
C SER A 576 -11.92 3.27 -3.73
N CYS A 577 -11.38 3.49 -4.93
CA CYS A 577 -9.95 3.34 -5.18
C CYS A 577 -9.11 4.36 -4.41
N ILE A 578 -9.51 5.63 -4.36
CA ILE A 578 -8.74 6.65 -3.61
C ILE A 578 -8.81 6.43 -2.11
N ASP A 579 -9.92 5.88 -1.58
CA ASP A 579 -10.00 5.42 -0.19
C ASP A 579 -8.97 4.31 0.09
N LEU A 580 -8.82 3.34 -0.81
CA LEU A 580 -7.78 2.30 -0.70
C LEU A 580 -6.35 2.87 -0.72
N LEU A 581 -6.16 4.03 -1.34
CA LEU A 581 -4.89 4.76 -1.34
C LEU A 581 -4.77 5.73 -0.15
N GLY A 582 -5.84 5.91 0.64
CA GLY A 582 -5.87 6.69 1.88
C GLY A 582 -5.96 8.20 1.66
N PHE A 583 -6.79 8.65 0.72
CA PHE A 583 -7.16 10.06 0.59
C PHE A 583 -8.57 10.20 0.03
N GLU A 584 -9.15 11.37 0.13
CA GLU A 584 -10.52 11.65 -0.27
C GLU A 584 -10.64 12.83 -1.24
N ALA A 585 -11.71 12.84 -2.03
CA ALA A 585 -12.00 13.94 -2.94
C ALA A 585 -12.78 15.06 -2.23
N PRO A 586 -12.43 16.34 -2.45
CA PRO A 586 -13.27 17.46 -2.00
C PRO A 586 -14.57 17.51 -2.82
N ASP A 587 -15.56 18.26 -2.33
CA ASP A 587 -16.82 18.44 -3.07
C ASP A 587 -16.69 19.40 -4.24
N LYS A 588 -15.75 20.35 -4.15
CA LYS A 588 -15.42 21.29 -5.21
C LYS A 588 -13.91 21.57 -5.25
N MET A 589 -13.44 21.94 -6.43
CA MET A 589 -12.03 22.14 -6.64
C MET A 589 -11.78 23.08 -7.83
#